data_e148a1e5e00ffed2a49c9ef0dbd544c3
#
_entry.id   e148a1e5e00ffed2a49c9ef0dbd544c3
#
_cell.length_a   1.000
_cell.length_b   1.000
_cell.length_c   1.000
_cell.angle_alpha   90.00
_cell.angle_beta   90.00
_cell.angle_gamma   90.00
#
_symmetry.space_group_name_H-M   'P 1'
#
loop_
_entity.id
_entity.type
_entity.pdbx_description
1 polymer ?
#
loop_
_entity_poly.entity_id
_entity_poly.type
_entity_poly.pdbx_seq_one_letter_code
_entity_poly.pdbx_strand_id
1 'polypeptide(L)'
;LIRGKCNLLQGLPNQIAMMTTNLPLGYNRDLQLLKEVLFPAIADLRSCLSMAAFMLGNIRVKEHILDDPKYDYLFSVETVNNLVLSGVPFREAYRRVGLDIEQGRFKPQRQVHHTHEGSIGNPCNDEISALMQQTVERFDFGKVVSAEADLVK
;
A
#
# COMPACT_ATOMS: atom_id res chain seq x y z
N LEU A 1 -1.56 -7.60 -13.16
CA LEU A 1 -2.14 -8.88 -12.72
C LEU A 1 -2.33 -8.95 -11.19
N ILE A 2 -1.35 -8.52 -10.36
CA ILE A 2 -1.45 -8.56 -8.89
C ILE A 2 -2.76 -7.93 -8.39
N ARG A 3 -3.05 -6.69 -8.80
CA ARG A 3 -4.30 -6.00 -8.43
C ARG A 3 -5.55 -6.83 -8.76
N GLY A 4 -5.61 -7.43 -9.96
CA GLY A 4 -6.74 -8.27 -10.37
C GLY A 4 -6.87 -9.52 -9.49
N LYS A 5 -5.76 -10.21 -9.20
CA LYS A 5 -5.76 -11.37 -8.30
C LYS A 5 -6.16 -10.99 -6.87
N CYS A 6 -5.66 -9.88 -6.33
CA CYS A 6 -6.07 -9.40 -5.01
C CYS A 6 -7.57 -9.08 -4.94
N ASN A 7 -8.15 -8.51 -6.01
CA ASN A 7 -9.60 -8.27 -6.07
C ASN A 7 -10.40 -9.57 -6.09
N LEU A 8 -9.94 -10.59 -6.81
CA LEU A 8 -10.58 -11.92 -6.79
C LEU A 8 -10.51 -12.54 -5.39
N LEU A 9 -9.36 -12.44 -4.71
CA LEU A 9 -9.17 -12.96 -3.36
C LEU A 9 -10.10 -12.30 -2.33
N GLN A 10 -10.43 -11.01 -2.51
CA GLN A 10 -11.40 -10.32 -1.65
C GLN A 10 -12.82 -10.89 -1.74
N GLY A 11 -13.17 -11.50 -2.87
CA GLY A 11 -14.45 -12.19 -3.04
C GLY A 11 -14.54 -13.57 -2.40
N LEU A 12 -13.39 -14.17 -2.03
CA LEU A 12 -13.30 -15.53 -1.53
C LEU A 12 -14.14 -15.80 -0.25
N PRO A 13 -14.11 -14.94 0.78
CA PRO A 13 -14.92 -15.17 1.98
C PRO A 13 -16.42 -15.28 1.66
N ASN A 14 -16.92 -14.44 0.77
CA ASN A 14 -18.32 -14.49 0.34
C ASN A 14 -18.64 -15.76 -0.45
N GLN A 15 -17.75 -16.16 -1.34
CA GLN A 15 -17.90 -17.41 -2.10
C GLN A 15 -17.96 -18.63 -1.17
N ILE A 16 -17.08 -18.69 -0.15
CA ILE A 16 -17.09 -19.77 0.84
C ILE A 16 -18.37 -19.73 1.68
N ALA A 17 -18.80 -18.55 2.11
CA ALA A 17 -20.04 -18.41 2.88
C ALA A 17 -21.24 -18.90 2.09
N MET A 18 -21.36 -18.57 0.82
CA MET A 18 -22.43 -19.04 -0.05
C MET A 18 -22.39 -20.55 -0.28
N MET A 19 -21.20 -21.12 -0.46
CA MET A 19 -21.01 -22.57 -0.66
C MET A 19 -21.43 -23.38 0.57
N THR A 20 -21.31 -22.81 1.76
CA THR A 20 -21.60 -23.47 3.03
C THR A 20 -23.00 -23.15 3.57
N THR A 21 -23.85 -22.46 2.80
CA THR A 21 -25.25 -22.20 3.18
C THR A 21 -26.14 -23.42 2.98
N ASN A 22 -27.20 -23.52 3.78
CA ASN A 22 -28.26 -24.54 3.66
C ASN A 22 -27.79 -26.00 3.80
N LEU A 23 -26.66 -26.23 4.46
CA LEU A 23 -26.17 -27.57 4.69
C LEU A 23 -27.01 -28.25 5.77
N PRO A 24 -27.53 -29.49 5.55
CA PRO A 24 -28.22 -30.25 6.58
C PRO A 24 -27.25 -30.73 7.65
N LEU A 25 -27.80 -31.17 8.81
CA LEU A 25 -26.99 -31.78 9.84
C LEU A 25 -26.36 -33.10 9.35
N GLY A 26 -25.08 -33.29 9.66
CA GLY A 26 -24.35 -34.52 9.35
C GLY A 26 -23.17 -34.28 8.40
N TYR A 27 -22.72 -35.31 7.71
CA TYR A 27 -21.60 -35.25 6.78
C TYR A 27 -22.04 -34.67 5.44
N ASN A 28 -21.44 -33.52 5.09
CA ASN A 28 -21.73 -32.84 3.83
C ASN A 28 -20.50 -32.88 2.90
N ARG A 29 -20.64 -33.52 1.75
CA ARG A 29 -19.58 -33.61 0.74
C ARG A 29 -19.31 -32.26 0.06
N ASP A 30 -20.24 -31.32 0.13
CA ASP A 30 -20.14 -29.96 -0.38
C ASP A 30 -18.87 -29.24 0.17
N LEU A 31 -18.50 -29.52 1.42
CA LEU A 31 -17.30 -29.00 2.04
C LEU A 31 -16.00 -29.40 1.34
N GLN A 32 -16.03 -30.46 0.52
CA GLN A 32 -14.85 -30.84 -0.30
C GLN A 32 -14.51 -29.79 -1.36
N LEU A 33 -15.51 -29.05 -1.83
CA LEU A 33 -15.33 -27.94 -2.79
C LEU A 33 -14.49 -26.79 -2.22
N LEU A 34 -14.40 -26.67 -0.88
CA LEU A 34 -13.50 -25.70 -0.24
C LEU A 34 -12.06 -25.83 -0.73
N LYS A 35 -11.60 -27.07 -0.96
CA LYS A 35 -10.24 -27.32 -1.45
C LYS A 35 -10.00 -26.75 -2.82
N GLU A 36 -11.01 -26.77 -3.70
CA GLU A 36 -10.92 -26.25 -5.06
C GLU A 36 -10.84 -24.72 -5.09
N VAL A 37 -11.41 -24.07 -4.08
CA VAL A 37 -11.49 -22.61 -3.99
C VAL A 37 -10.34 -22.05 -3.16
N LEU A 38 -10.10 -22.63 -1.99
CA LEU A 38 -9.15 -22.10 -1.00
C LEU A 38 -7.68 -22.36 -1.39
N PHE A 39 -7.34 -23.56 -1.86
CA PHE A 39 -5.94 -23.89 -2.13
C PHE A 39 -5.36 -23.08 -3.30
N PRO A 40 -6.05 -22.93 -4.44
CA PRO A 40 -5.58 -22.03 -5.49
C PRO A 40 -5.48 -20.57 -5.02
N ALA A 41 -6.42 -20.12 -4.17
CA ALA A 41 -6.40 -18.77 -3.62
C ALA A 41 -5.17 -18.51 -2.75
N ILE A 42 -4.78 -19.46 -1.90
CA ILE A 42 -3.54 -19.38 -1.09
C ILE A 42 -2.31 -19.35 -2.01
N ALA A 43 -2.27 -20.18 -3.05
CA ALA A 43 -1.19 -20.21 -4.03
C ALA A 43 -1.07 -18.86 -4.77
N ASP A 44 -2.19 -18.29 -5.18
CA ASP A 44 -2.26 -16.98 -5.82
C ASP A 44 -1.81 -15.85 -4.89
N LEU A 45 -2.23 -15.87 -3.63
CA LEU A 45 -1.79 -14.92 -2.62
C LEU A 45 -0.26 -14.96 -2.44
N ARG A 46 0.29 -16.16 -2.27
CA ARG A 46 1.75 -16.35 -2.14
C ARG A 46 2.49 -15.83 -3.38
N SER A 47 1.98 -16.12 -4.57
CA SER A 47 2.55 -15.64 -5.83
C SER A 47 2.53 -14.10 -5.90
N CYS A 48 1.41 -13.47 -5.50
CA CYS A 48 1.30 -12.01 -5.47
C CYS A 48 2.31 -11.38 -4.48
N LEU A 49 2.44 -11.95 -3.29
CA LEU A 49 3.39 -11.46 -2.27
C LEU A 49 4.83 -11.63 -2.73
N SER A 50 5.19 -12.80 -3.28
CA SER A 50 6.53 -13.05 -3.81
C SER A 50 6.89 -12.10 -4.95
N MET A 51 5.95 -11.85 -5.85
CA MET A 51 6.16 -10.91 -6.96
C MET A 51 6.27 -9.47 -6.46
N ALA A 52 5.47 -9.06 -5.49
CA ALA A 52 5.57 -7.74 -4.89
C ALA A 52 6.93 -7.53 -4.20
N ALA A 53 7.38 -8.51 -3.43
CA ALA A 53 8.70 -8.49 -2.80
C ALA A 53 9.83 -8.42 -3.83
N PHE A 54 9.74 -9.22 -4.90
CA PHE A 54 10.70 -9.16 -6.00
C PHE A 54 10.74 -7.78 -6.65
N MET A 55 9.59 -7.20 -6.95
CA MET A 55 9.51 -5.88 -7.57
C MET A 55 10.12 -4.80 -6.66
N LEU A 56 9.78 -4.81 -5.36
CA LEU A 56 10.35 -3.86 -4.39
C LEU A 56 11.86 -3.99 -4.28
N GLY A 57 12.38 -5.21 -4.21
CA GLY A 57 13.83 -5.46 -4.13
C GLY A 57 14.61 -5.06 -5.39
N ASN A 58 13.91 -4.88 -6.52
CA ASN A 58 14.53 -4.50 -7.81
C ASN A 58 14.19 -3.08 -8.25
N ILE A 59 13.60 -2.25 -7.39
CA ILE A 59 13.36 -0.84 -7.69
C ILE A 59 14.70 -0.11 -7.80
N ARG A 60 14.86 0.61 -8.91
CA ARG A 60 15.96 1.57 -9.09
C ARG A 60 15.39 2.96 -9.16
N VAL A 61 15.75 3.77 -8.20
CA VAL A 61 15.36 5.19 -8.18
C VAL A 61 16.27 5.94 -9.16
N LYS A 62 15.67 6.70 -10.06
CA LYS A 62 16.41 7.57 -10.98
C LYS A 62 16.82 8.82 -10.20
N GLU A 63 18.12 8.97 -9.98
CA GLU A 63 18.67 10.14 -9.30
C GLU A 63 18.35 11.42 -10.08
N HIS A 64 18.17 12.52 -9.38
CA HIS A 64 17.95 13.85 -9.94
C HIS A 64 16.75 13.98 -10.90
N ILE A 65 15.80 13.01 -10.85
CA ILE A 65 14.62 13.04 -11.74
C ILE A 65 13.80 14.33 -11.59
N LEU A 66 13.75 14.89 -10.38
CA LEU A 66 13.02 16.12 -10.08
C LEU A 66 13.72 17.40 -10.57
N ASP A 67 14.97 17.29 -11.06
CA ASP A 67 15.69 18.42 -11.64
C ASP A 67 15.22 18.74 -13.07
N ASP A 68 14.50 17.81 -13.70
CA ASP A 68 13.89 18.03 -15.01
C ASP A 68 12.76 19.09 -14.90
N PRO A 69 12.82 20.17 -15.69
CA PRO A 69 11.84 21.27 -15.65
C PRO A 69 10.38 20.84 -15.80
N LYS A 70 10.10 19.69 -16.41
CA LYS A 70 8.73 19.15 -16.53
C LYS A 70 8.07 18.85 -15.17
N TYR A 71 8.88 18.72 -14.11
CA TYR A 71 8.40 18.47 -12.75
C TYR A 71 8.30 19.74 -11.89
N ASP A 72 8.65 20.92 -12.42
CA ASP A 72 8.64 22.18 -11.65
C ASP A 72 7.28 22.46 -11.03
N TYR A 73 6.20 22.17 -11.74
CA TYR A 73 4.85 22.45 -11.27
C TYR A 73 4.38 21.54 -10.12
N LEU A 74 5.09 20.43 -9.83
CA LEU A 74 4.82 19.62 -8.65
C LEU A 74 5.01 20.42 -7.35
N PHE A 75 5.87 21.44 -7.38
CA PHE A 75 6.19 22.30 -6.24
C PHE A 75 5.29 23.54 -6.13
N SER A 76 4.27 23.66 -6.97
CA SER A 76 3.36 24.81 -6.96
C SER A 76 2.55 24.90 -5.66
N VAL A 77 2.16 23.76 -5.09
CA VAL A 77 1.45 23.69 -3.80
C VAL A 77 2.29 24.23 -2.65
N GLU A 78 3.60 23.94 -2.63
CA GLU A 78 4.52 24.45 -1.62
C GLU A 78 4.60 25.98 -1.68
N THR A 79 4.65 26.53 -2.87
CA THR A 79 4.65 27.99 -3.06
C THR A 79 3.35 28.63 -2.59
N VAL A 80 2.20 28.01 -2.86
CA VAL A 80 0.89 28.47 -2.35
C VAL A 80 0.88 28.41 -0.81
N ASN A 81 1.31 27.29 -0.22
CA ASN A 81 1.34 27.12 1.23
C ASN A 81 2.21 28.17 1.92
N ASN A 82 3.39 28.46 1.35
CA ASN A 82 4.29 29.49 1.90
C ASN A 82 3.68 30.90 1.86
N LEU A 83 2.96 31.23 0.78
CA LEU A 83 2.22 32.48 0.71
C LEU A 83 1.10 32.54 1.77
N VAL A 84 0.39 31.44 1.98
CA VAL A 84 -0.65 31.36 3.02
C VAL A 84 -0.04 31.52 4.42
N LEU A 85 1.06 30.84 4.70
CA LEU A 85 1.78 30.96 5.97
C LEU A 85 2.32 32.38 6.20
N SER A 86 2.61 33.14 5.13
CA SER A 86 2.99 34.55 5.21
C SER A 86 1.81 35.52 5.37
N GLY A 87 0.58 34.99 5.50
CA GLY A 87 -0.64 35.77 5.74
C GLY A 87 -1.44 36.11 4.50
N VAL A 88 -1.09 35.60 3.31
CA VAL A 88 -1.88 35.79 2.09
C VAL A 88 -3.09 34.87 2.11
N PRO A 89 -4.34 35.34 1.88
CA PRO A 89 -5.51 34.47 1.78
C PRO A 89 -5.32 33.40 0.69
N PHE A 90 -5.74 32.16 0.99
CA PHE A 90 -5.51 31.00 0.10
C PHE A 90 -5.92 31.26 -1.36
N ARG A 91 -7.12 31.83 -1.59
CA ARG A 91 -7.61 32.11 -2.94
C ARG A 91 -6.68 33.07 -3.71
N GLU A 92 -6.14 34.07 -3.01
CA GLU A 92 -5.22 35.04 -3.60
C GLU A 92 -3.85 34.40 -3.88
N ALA A 93 -3.32 33.59 -2.94
CA ALA A 93 -2.08 32.85 -3.11
C ALA A 93 -2.18 31.90 -4.31
N TYR A 94 -3.27 31.13 -4.39
CA TYR A 94 -3.51 30.22 -5.51
C TYR A 94 -3.58 30.96 -6.85
N ARG A 95 -4.28 32.08 -6.91
CA ARG A 95 -4.38 32.92 -8.12
C ARG A 95 -3.02 33.45 -8.55
N ARG A 96 -2.22 33.96 -7.62
CA ARG A 96 -0.88 34.49 -7.90
C ARG A 96 0.03 33.42 -8.51
N VAL A 97 0.10 32.24 -7.87
CA VAL A 97 0.91 31.13 -8.38
C VAL A 97 0.41 30.67 -9.75
N GLY A 98 -0.90 30.58 -9.97
CA GLY A 98 -1.49 30.23 -11.27
C GLY A 98 -1.10 31.22 -12.37
N LEU A 99 -1.14 32.51 -12.10
CA LEU A 99 -0.72 33.56 -13.05
C LEU A 99 0.79 33.50 -13.32
N ASP A 100 1.61 33.22 -12.32
CA ASP A 100 3.05 33.08 -12.52
C ASP A 100 3.40 31.85 -13.37
N ILE A 101 2.65 30.75 -13.24
CA ILE A 101 2.75 29.58 -14.12
C ILE A 101 2.37 29.94 -15.54
N GLU A 102 1.20 30.56 -15.74
CA GLU A 102 0.69 30.96 -17.05
C GLU A 102 1.66 31.90 -17.79
N GLN A 103 2.31 32.79 -17.06
CA GLN A 103 3.24 33.78 -17.59
C GLN A 103 4.70 33.30 -17.65
N GLY A 104 4.94 32.03 -17.31
CA GLY A 104 6.29 31.44 -17.33
C GLY A 104 7.26 32.03 -16.31
N ARG A 105 6.76 32.69 -15.25
CA ARG A 105 7.56 33.30 -14.19
C ARG A 105 7.70 32.42 -12.95
N PHE A 106 6.98 31.30 -12.90
CA PHE A 106 7.00 30.41 -11.75
C PHE A 106 8.42 29.84 -11.52
N LYS A 107 8.88 29.95 -10.28
CA LYS A 107 10.14 29.34 -9.84
C LYS A 107 9.81 28.32 -8.74
N PRO A 108 10.14 27.02 -8.95
CA PRO A 108 9.83 25.98 -8.01
C PRO A 108 10.66 26.12 -6.72
N GLN A 109 10.00 26.02 -5.56
CA GLN A 109 10.67 25.86 -4.29
C GLN A 109 10.79 24.37 -4.01
N ARG A 110 11.99 23.81 -4.21
CA ARG A 110 12.23 22.35 -4.16
C ARG A 110 12.51 21.81 -2.77
N GLN A 111 12.71 22.69 -1.77
CA GLN A 111 12.83 22.27 -0.40
C GLN A 111 11.45 22.07 0.21
N VAL A 112 11.15 20.83 0.56
CA VAL A 112 9.87 20.41 1.14
C VAL A 112 10.14 19.89 2.54
N HIS A 113 9.47 20.48 3.54
CA HIS A 113 9.52 20.06 4.93
C HIS A 113 8.10 19.86 5.45
N HIS A 114 7.65 18.61 5.42
CA HIS A 114 6.38 18.25 6.01
C HIS A 114 6.60 17.52 7.33
N THR A 115 5.70 17.73 8.29
CA THR A 115 5.80 17.13 9.63
C THR A 115 4.74 16.08 9.91
N HIS A 116 3.71 15.99 9.06
CA HIS A 116 2.65 15.00 9.23
C HIS A 116 3.15 13.59 8.88
N GLU A 117 2.59 12.60 9.55
CA GLU A 117 2.95 11.19 9.38
C GLU A 117 2.78 10.72 7.92
N GLY A 118 3.76 9.98 7.42
CA GLY A 118 3.77 9.45 6.05
C GLY A 118 4.16 10.47 4.96
N SER A 119 4.53 11.70 5.35
CA SER A 119 4.94 12.75 4.41
C SER A 119 6.43 12.71 4.08
N ILE A 120 6.82 13.50 3.05
CA ILE A 120 8.22 13.78 2.74
C ILE A 120 8.85 14.52 3.93
N GLY A 121 9.86 13.92 4.57
CA GLY A 121 10.49 14.41 5.79
C GLY A 121 10.06 13.68 7.06
N ASN A 122 8.90 13.02 7.06
CA ASN A 122 8.44 12.17 8.15
C ASN A 122 7.77 10.88 7.64
N PRO A 123 8.51 9.96 6.98
CA PRO A 123 7.94 8.73 6.39
C PRO A 123 7.51 7.69 7.43
N CYS A 124 7.83 7.87 8.71
CA CYS A 124 7.50 6.94 9.81
C CYS A 124 8.02 5.52 9.60
N ASN A 125 9.21 5.35 9.00
CA ASN A 125 9.76 4.03 8.69
C ASN A 125 10.05 3.21 9.95
N ASP A 126 10.49 3.84 11.03
CA ASP A 126 10.80 3.16 12.29
C ASP A 126 9.52 2.67 12.97
N GLU A 127 8.46 3.46 12.96
CA GLU A 127 7.14 3.09 13.47
C GLU A 127 6.52 1.94 12.65
N ILE A 128 6.63 1.99 11.32
CA ILE A 128 6.18 0.91 10.44
C ILE A 128 6.94 -0.38 10.75
N SER A 129 8.26 -0.31 10.93
CA SER A 129 9.10 -1.46 11.27
C SER A 129 8.72 -2.03 12.64
N ALA A 130 8.49 -1.18 13.63
CA ALA A 130 8.08 -1.59 14.97
C ALA A 130 6.69 -2.27 14.96
N LEU A 131 5.72 -1.73 14.21
CA LEU A 131 4.40 -2.34 14.05
C LEU A 131 4.48 -3.69 13.35
N MET A 132 5.34 -3.83 12.34
CA MET A 132 5.56 -5.11 11.66
C MET A 132 6.15 -6.14 12.62
N GLN A 133 7.18 -5.75 13.40
CA GLN A 133 7.79 -6.63 14.40
C GLN A 133 6.77 -7.11 15.44
N GLN A 134 5.99 -6.20 16.02
CA GLN A 134 4.92 -6.54 16.96
C GLN A 134 3.88 -7.49 16.34
N THR A 135 3.57 -7.29 15.06
CA THR A 135 2.62 -8.13 14.34
C THR A 135 3.18 -9.54 14.18
N VAL A 136 4.43 -9.68 13.78
CA VAL A 136 5.11 -10.98 13.59
C VAL A 136 5.22 -11.73 14.93
N GLU A 137 5.55 -11.02 16.01
CA GLU A 137 5.67 -11.63 17.36
C GLU A 137 4.36 -12.21 17.92
N ARG A 138 3.20 -11.75 17.42
CA ARG A 138 1.89 -12.31 17.79
C ARG A 138 1.61 -13.69 17.16
N PHE A 139 2.36 -14.06 16.12
CA PHE A 139 2.25 -15.37 15.49
C PHE A 139 3.13 -16.38 16.24
N ASP A 140 2.51 -17.41 16.79
CA ASP A 140 3.22 -18.49 17.46
C ASP A 140 3.69 -19.53 16.43
N PHE A 141 4.68 -19.17 15.64
CA PHE A 141 5.26 -20.08 14.63
C PHE A 141 5.86 -21.35 15.26
N GLY A 142 6.29 -21.30 16.53
CA GLY A 142 6.82 -22.45 17.24
C GLY A 142 5.76 -23.54 17.43
N LYS A 143 4.52 -23.17 17.73
CA LYS A 143 3.41 -24.13 17.82
C LYS A 143 3.10 -24.79 16.50
N VAL A 144 3.14 -24.03 15.38
CA VAL A 144 2.91 -24.57 14.04
C VAL A 144 3.98 -25.61 13.70
N VAL A 145 5.25 -25.27 13.89
CA VAL A 145 6.38 -26.20 13.64
C VAL A 145 6.28 -27.45 14.49
N SER A 146 5.91 -27.33 15.78
CA SER A 146 5.72 -28.49 16.65
C SER A 146 4.55 -29.36 16.19
N ALA A 147 3.42 -28.76 15.83
CA ALA A 147 2.25 -29.48 15.34
C ALA A 147 2.56 -30.23 14.02
N GLU A 148 3.26 -29.60 13.08
CA GLU A 148 3.70 -30.22 11.83
C GLU A 148 4.64 -31.40 12.09
N ALA A 149 5.60 -31.26 13.01
CA ALA A 149 6.52 -32.34 13.40
C ALA A 149 5.80 -33.54 14.05
N ASP A 150 4.71 -33.29 14.80
CA ASP A 150 3.93 -34.35 15.44
C ASP A 150 3.02 -35.08 14.45
N LEU A 151 2.63 -34.46 13.32
CA LEU A 151 1.87 -35.13 12.26
C LEU A 151 2.68 -36.18 11.47
N VAL A 152 3.99 -36.15 11.56
CA VAL A 152 4.91 -37.02 10.78
C VAL A 152 5.49 -38.15 11.65
N LYS A 153 5.16 -38.19 12.92
CA LYS A 153 5.53 -39.29 13.87
C LYS A 153 4.49 -40.42 13.80
#